data_64f457f32cff6ea3755d198997ac3b26
#
_entry.id   64f457f32cff6ea3755d198997ac3b26
#
_cell.length_a   1.000
_cell.length_b   1.000
_cell.length_c   1.000
_cell.angle_alpha   90.00
_cell.angle_beta   90.00
_cell.angle_gamma   90.00
#
_symmetry.space_group_name_H-M   'P 1'
#
loop_
_entity.id
_entity.type
_entity.pdbx_description
1 polymer ?
#
loop_
_entity_poly.entity_id
_entity_poly.type
_entity_poly.pdbx_seq_one_letter_code
_entity_poly.pdbx_strand_id
1 'polypeptide(L)'
;QTIAAADPIFYAHLAAWYQSKGDVRDHKEAFVSHLLTSSTETHRQEGYMLLQDLPPYQVSRIIKFLKETIKKVPRSTRTAVAHYLAGLEQNQRRFDGAVTRSRKSLKHLYATLRIKPGDRAQAILFEGTPPDGSVSAAVKLLAQAKDSAQQAQIILDKKIPYPIAIGAIDHMTPAIALALLANMTPAEVVNNLGSLQRFGMFDHPEVKAIIEEKLKQARSKKGVSALKAITARSATQLDESTQQLLGEITDAQLKSKGRIQVPTALLVDKSSSMGHAIEAGKRLASAISAIVDTDFFVYAFDSVGYQLQARGTSYDSWEQAFQGIYPSGMTSIGVSLEMMRRQKQRVEQVILITDGGDNSHPLFANAKAQYEHDFNLKLRVVVIQTGNWSPEFSRMNSEAEYIQWDGDYYSLPNLIPQLAQASKLDLLIEIMSMPVPCRT
;
A
#
# COMPACT_ATOMS: atom_id res chain seq x y z
N GLN A 1 -7.79 11.65 -18.02
CA GLN A 1 -8.04 12.73 -19.01
C GLN A 1 -9.53 13.11 -19.06
N THR A 2 -10.44 12.15 -19.12
CA THR A 2 -11.90 12.40 -19.23
C THR A 2 -12.43 13.22 -18.04
N ILE A 3 -12.05 12.86 -16.81
CA ILE A 3 -12.46 13.60 -15.59
C ILE A 3 -11.90 15.02 -15.61
N ALA A 4 -10.64 15.20 -15.96
CA ALA A 4 -10.00 16.53 -16.00
C ALA A 4 -10.63 17.48 -17.05
N ALA A 5 -11.20 16.93 -18.11
CA ALA A 5 -11.91 17.70 -19.12
C ALA A 5 -13.35 18.02 -18.71
N ALA A 6 -14.01 17.10 -18.00
CA ALA A 6 -15.40 17.26 -17.56
C ALA A 6 -15.52 18.19 -16.34
N ASP A 7 -14.64 18.03 -15.35
CA ASP A 7 -14.60 18.82 -14.11
C ASP A 7 -13.14 19.07 -13.67
N PRO A 8 -12.52 20.15 -14.12
CA PRO A 8 -11.15 20.49 -13.76
C PRO A 8 -10.95 20.75 -12.26
N ILE A 9 -11.96 21.27 -11.57
CA ILE A 9 -11.89 21.57 -10.12
C ILE A 9 -11.86 20.26 -9.34
N PHE A 10 -12.82 19.38 -9.61
CA PHE A 10 -12.86 18.05 -9.00
C PHE A 10 -11.57 17.28 -9.26
N TYR A 11 -11.02 17.37 -10.49
CA TYR A 11 -9.76 16.67 -10.82
C TYR A 11 -8.58 17.14 -9.97
N ALA A 12 -8.51 18.44 -9.67
CA ALA A 12 -7.47 19.00 -8.80
C ALA A 12 -7.60 18.43 -7.36
N HIS A 13 -8.79 18.50 -6.77
CA HIS A 13 -9.04 17.92 -5.45
C HIS A 13 -8.75 16.41 -5.41
N LEU A 14 -9.14 15.68 -6.45
CA LEU A 14 -8.87 14.25 -6.58
C LEU A 14 -7.37 13.94 -6.63
N ALA A 15 -6.57 14.74 -7.34
CA ALA A 15 -5.12 14.57 -7.42
C ALA A 15 -4.45 14.83 -6.06
N ALA A 16 -4.85 15.89 -5.36
CA ALA A 16 -4.39 16.19 -4.00
C ALA A 16 -4.77 15.10 -2.99
N TRP A 17 -6.01 14.62 -3.06
CA TRP A 17 -6.50 13.52 -2.24
C TRP A 17 -5.70 12.24 -2.52
N TYR A 18 -5.52 11.89 -3.81
CA TYR A 18 -4.81 10.68 -4.19
C TYR A 18 -3.32 10.72 -3.81
N GLN A 19 -2.69 11.90 -3.84
CA GLN A 19 -1.31 12.07 -3.40
C GLN A 19 -1.13 11.66 -1.92
N SER A 20 -2.10 11.99 -1.06
CA SER A 20 -2.04 11.72 0.37
C SER A 20 -2.57 10.34 0.76
N LYS A 21 -3.64 9.88 0.12
CA LYS A 21 -4.40 8.66 0.49
C LYS A 21 -4.19 7.50 -0.48
N GLY A 22 -3.86 7.77 -1.74
CA GLY A 22 -3.67 6.73 -2.76
C GLY A 22 -2.40 5.92 -2.53
N ASP A 23 -2.47 4.62 -2.75
CA ASP A 23 -1.36 3.68 -2.54
C ASP A 23 -0.61 3.33 -3.83
N VAL A 24 -1.24 3.50 -5.01
CA VAL A 24 -0.64 3.12 -6.29
C VAL A 24 0.24 4.24 -6.83
N ARG A 25 1.55 3.99 -6.88
CA ARG A 25 2.56 4.97 -7.33
C ARG A 25 2.35 5.46 -8.75
N ASP A 26 2.00 4.57 -9.66
CA ASP A 26 1.82 4.90 -11.07
C ASP A 26 0.66 5.87 -11.29
N HIS A 27 -0.38 5.79 -10.47
CA HIS A 27 -1.48 6.77 -10.50
C HIS A 27 -1.02 8.15 -10.02
N LYS A 28 -0.19 8.25 -8.96
CA LYS A 28 0.40 9.53 -8.53
C LYS A 28 1.22 10.18 -9.64
N GLU A 29 2.06 9.38 -10.29
CA GLU A 29 2.86 9.85 -11.44
C GLU A 29 1.97 10.30 -12.61
N ALA A 30 0.87 9.59 -12.89
CA ALA A 30 -0.08 9.96 -13.94
C ALA A 30 -0.80 11.28 -13.63
N PHE A 31 -1.27 11.48 -12.38
CA PHE A 31 -1.86 12.76 -11.96
C PHE A 31 -0.89 13.90 -12.13
N VAL A 32 0.33 13.79 -11.57
CA VAL A 32 1.34 14.86 -11.64
C VAL A 32 1.74 15.12 -13.10
N SER A 33 1.92 14.09 -13.92
CA SER A 33 2.23 14.22 -15.35
C SER A 33 1.15 15.02 -16.09
N HIS A 34 -0.12 14.70 -15.86
CA HIS A 34 -1.24 15.37 -16.49
C HIS A 34 -1.40 16.83 -16.03
N LEU A 35 -1.28 17.08 -14.71
CA LEU A 35 -1.34 18.43 -14.15
C LEU A 35 -0.22 19.33 -14.71
N LEU A 36 1.03 18.85 -14.76
CA LEU A 36 2.17 19.60 -15.28
C LEU A 36 2.03 19.96 -16.77
N THR A 37 1.26 19.21 -17.52
CA THR A 37 1.05 19.42 -18.99
C THR A 37 -0.30 20.03 -19.32
N SER A 38 -1.12 20.34 -18.31
CA SER A 38 -2.43 20.96 -18.48
C SER A 38 -2.33 22.35 -19.10
N SER A 39 -3.33 22.73 -19.90
CA SER A 39 -3.53 24.10 -20.39
C SER A 39 -3.87 25.07 -19.26
N THR A 40 -4.51 24.59 -18.19
CA THR A 40 -4.94 25.37 -17.03
C THR A 40 -3.76 25.71 -16.12
N GLU A 41 -3.58 26.97 -15.77
CA GLU A 41 -2.46 27.43 -14.95
C GLU A 41 -2.52 26.87 -13.54
N THR A 42 -3.72 26.88 -12.91
CA THR A 42 -3.92 26.33 -11.57
C THR A 42 -3.51 24.87 -11.48
N HIS A 43 -3.84 24.05 -12.48
CA HIS A 43 -3.38 22.67 -12.57
C HIS A 43 -1.85 22.56 -12.64
N ARG A 44 -1.19 23.42 -13.43
CA ARG A 44 0.29 23.40 -13.51
C ARG A 44 0.96 23.78 -12.20
N GLN A 45 0.36 24.73 -11.47
CA GLN A 45 0.84 25.11 -10.12
C GLN A 45 0.67 23.96 -9.14
N GLU A 46 -0.48 23.31 -9.12
CA GLU A 46 -0.72 22.12 -8.32
C GLU A 46 0.26 20.99 -8.69
N GLY A 47 0.40 20.68 -9.97
CA GLY A 47 1.36 19.67 -10.45
C GLY A 47 2.79 19.98 -10.03
N TYR A 48 3.17 21.25 -9.99
CA TYR A 48 4.44 21.70 -9.44
C TYR A 48 4.57 21.38 -7.96
N MET A 49 3.55 21.66 -7.16
CA MET A 49 3.56 21.39 -5.71
C MET A 49 3.62 19.90 -5.42
N LEU A 50 2.76 19.10 -6.07
CA LEU A 50 2.74 17.65 -5.88
C LEU A 50 4.05 16.98 -6.34
N LEU A 51 4.73 17.54 -7.34
CA LEU A 51 6.04 17.05 -7.80
C LEU A 51 7.10 17.12 -6.68
N GLN A 52 7.04 18.13 -5.79
CA GLN A 52 8.03 18.33 -4.73
C GLN A 52 8.06 17.18 -3.71
N ASP A 53 6.96 16.46 -3.59
CA ASP A 53 6.82 15.33 -2.65
C ASP A 53 7.27 13.99 -3.25
N LEU A 54 7.47 13.94 -4.57
CA LEU A 54 7.86 12.71 -5.25
C LEU A 54 9.37 12.43 -5.11
N PRO A 55 9.76 11.16 -4.96
CA PRO A 55 11.17 10.79 -5.00
C PRO A 55 11.75 10.91 -6.43
N PRO A 56 13.08 11.13 -6.58
CA PRO A 56 13.69 11.40 -7.89
C PRO A 56 13.42 10.32 -8.96
N TYR A 57 13.25 9.06 -8.58
CA TYR A 57 12.96 8.02 -9.56
C TYR A 57 11.56 8.16 -10.17
N GLN A 58 10.56 8.62 -9.41
CA GLN A 58 9.22 8.89 -9.95
C GLN A 58 9.22 10.12 -10.86
N VAL A 59 9.91 11.19 -10.44
CA VAL A 59 10.10 12.37 -11.31
C VAL A 59 10.79 11.99 -12.63
N SER A 60 11.80 11.12 -12.56
CA SER A 60 12.48 10.60 -13.75
C SER A 60 11.55 9.79 -14.68
N ARG A 61 10.64 8.97 -14.10
CA ARG A 61 9.63 8.22 -14.86
C ARG A 61 8.62 9.14 -15.53
N ILE A 62 8.15 10.19 -14.84
CA ILE A 62 7.27 11.21 -15.43
C ILE A 62 7.95 11.86 -16.64
N ILE A 63 9.21 12.28 -16.53
CA ILE A 63 9.94 12.89 -17.64
C ILE A 63 10.11 11.93 -18.81
N LYS A 64 10.41 10.65 -18.52
CA LYS A 64 10.50 9.60 -19.57
C LYS A 64 9.15 9.42 -20.26
N PHE A 65 8.07 9.28 -19.51
CA PHE A 65 6.72 9.16 -20.04
C PHE A 65 6.31 10.34 -20.93
N LEU A 66 6.58 11.58 -20.50
CA LEU A 66 6.28 12.78 -21.29
C LEU A 66 7.08 12.80 -22.62
N LYS A 67 8.35 12.37 -22.58
CA LYS A 67 9.16 12.27 -23.82
C LYS A 67 8.62 11.20 -24.78
N GLU A 68 8.11 10.10 -24.27
CA GLU A 68 7.56 9.02 -25.07
C GLU A 68 6.20 9.36 -25.68
N THR A 69 5.33 10.05 -24.90
CA THR A 69 3.93 10.35 -25.31
C THR A 69 3.82 11.63 -26.14
N ILE A 70 4.37 12.74 -25.67
CA ILE A 70 4.25 14.04 -26.32
C ILE A 70 5.52 14.48 -27.06
N LYS A 71 6.54 13.60 -27.12
CA LYS A 71 7.83 13.78 -27.82
C LYS A 71 8.68 14.96 -27.35
N LYS A 72 8.19 15.78 -26.43
CA LYS A 72 8.95 16.87 -25.81
C LYS A 72 8.51 17.10 -24.37
N VAL A 73 9.38 17.68 -23.55
CA VAL A 73 9.05 18.15 -22.20
C VAL A 73 8.71 19.64 -22.28
N PRO A 74 7.51 20.08 -21.83
CA PRO A 74 7.14 21.48 -21.80
C PRO A 74 8.14 22.34 -20.99
N ARG A 75 8.28 23.62 -21.36
CA ARG A 75 9.18 24.53 -20.67
C ARG A 75 8.80 24.69 -19.18
N SER A 76 7.50 24.81 -18.89
CA SER A 76 6.97 24.86 -17.52
C SER A 76 7.38 23.65 -16.69
N THR A 77 7.21 22.44 -17.23
CA THR A 77 7.62 21.17 -16.58
C THR A 77 9.14 21.13 -16.36
N ARG A 78 9.94 21.56 -17.34
CA ARG A 78 11.40 21.65 -17.18
C ARG A 78 11.78 22.61 -16.04
N THR A 79 11.12 23.76 -15.95
CA THR A 79 11.31 24.74 -14.86
C THR A 79 10.91 24.14 -13.52
N ALA A 80 9.77 23.43 -13.44
CA ALA A 80 9.32 22.75 -12.23
C ALA A 80 10.36 21.75 -11.73
N VAL A 81 10.91 20.92 -12.62
CA VAL A 81 11.96 19.96 -12.26
C VAL A 81 13.29 20.65 -11.88
N ALA A 82 13.63 21.77 -12.51
CA ALA A 82 14.81 22.54 -12.14
C ALA A 82 14.70 23.05 -10.69
N HIS A 83 13.54 23.60 -10.32
CA HIS A 83 13.27 24.00 -8.94
C HIS A 83 13.27 22.83 -7.96
N TYR A 84 12.70 21.69 -8.35
CA TYR A 84 12.74 20.45 -7.56
C TYR A 84 14.18 20.02 -7.25
N LEU A 85 15.04 19.99 -8.28
CA LEU A 85 16.45 19.60 -8.11
C LEU A 85 17.23 20.62 -7.27
N ALA A 86 17.01 21.92 -7.49
CA ALA A 86 17.62 22.97 -6.68
C ALA A 86 17.20 22.88 -5.20
N GLY A 87 15.91 22.62 -4.93
CA GLY A 87 15.41 22.41 -3.58
C GLY A 87 16.01 21.16 -2.90
N LEU A 88 16.27 20.10 -3.66
CA LEU A 88 17.01 18.94 -3.14
C LEU A 88 18.46 19.31 -2.79
N GLU A 89 19.16 20.06 -3.64
CA GLU A 89 20.56 20.45 -3.43
C GLU A 89 20.74 21.37 -2.22
N GLN A 90 19.79 22.25 -1.94
CA GLN A 90 19.80 23.13 -0.77
C GLN A 90 19.81 22.38 0.56
N ASN A 91 19.21 21.17 0.60
CA ASN A 91 19.22 20.30 1.76
C ASN A 91 20.18 19.12 1.55
N GLN A 92 21.42 19.24 2.00
CA GLN A 92 22.47 18.24 1.81
C GLN A 92 22.05 16.84 2.26
N ARG A 93 21.38 16.73 3.42
CA ARG A 93 20.93 15.43 3.95
C ARG A 93 19.86 14.79 3.06
N ARG A 94 18.92 15.59 2.57
CA ARG A 94 17.86 15.14 1.63
C ARG A 94 18.47 14.75 0.29
N PHE A 95 19.43 15.54 -0.21
CA PHE A 95 20.15 15.25 -1.45
C PHE A 95 20.94 13.94 -1.36
N ASP A 96 21.71 13.73 -0.30
CA ASP A 96 22.49 12.52 -0.08
C ASP A 96 21.59 11.28 -0.01
N GLY A 97 20.46 11.38 0.72
CA GLY A 97 19.45 10.34 0.75
C GLY A 97 18.83 10.05 -0.63
N ALA A 98 18.64 11.07 -1.45
CA ALA A 98 18.15 10.93 -2.82
C ALA A 98 19.20 10.28 -3.74
N VAL A 99 20.47 10.68 -3.62
CA VAL A 99 21.59 10.08 -4.37
C VAL A 99 21.71 8.60 -4.08
N THR A 100 21.66 8.21 -2.82
CA THR A 100 21.82 6.79 -2.42
C THR A 100 20.72 5.90 -2.95
N ARG A 101 19.48 6.41 -3.02
CA ARG A 101 18.30 5.65 -3.48
C ARG A 101 18.05 5.75 -4.98
N SER A 102 18.49 6.82 -5.63
CA SER A 102 18.04 7.16 -6.98
C SER A 102 19.13 7.83 -7.84
N ARG A 103 20.43 7.46 -7.66
CA ARG A 103 21.56 8.07 -8.38
C ARG A 103 21.36 8.11 -9.90
N LYS A 104 20.93 6.99 -10.48
CA LYS A 104 20.69 6.88 -11.93
C LYS A 104 19.59 7.85 -12.39
N SER A 105 18.53 7.97 -11.61
CA SER A 105 17.41 8.85 -11.92
C SER A 105 17.77 10.33 -11.81
N LEU A 106 18.56 10.71 -10.80
CA LEU A 106 19.08 12.07 -10.68
C LEU A 106 19.97 12.41 -11.88
N LYS A 107 20.94 11.57 -12.23
CA LYS A 107 21.77 11.76 -13.44
C LYS A 107 20.92 11.93 -14.70
N HIS A 108 19.89 11.08 -14.85
CA HIS A 108 18.96 11.14 -15.97
C HIS A 108 18.21 12.48 -16.05
N LEU A 109 17.74 13.01 -14.91
CA LEU A 109 17.03 14.29 -14.85
C LEU A 109 17.92 15.44 -15.26
N TYR A 110 19.12 15.58 -14.68
CA TYR A 110 20.08 16.63 -15.04
C TYR A 110 20.45 16.57 -16.53
N ALA A 111 20.83 15.40 -17.02
CA ALA A 111 21.28 15.23 -18.39
C ALA A 111 20.13 15.43 -19.40
N THR A 112 18.96 14.80 -19.17
CA THR A 112 17.83 14.86 -20.11
C THR A 112 17.26 16.24 -20.26
N LEU A 113 17.17 16.99 -19.18
CA LEU A 113 16.61 18.33 -19.16
C LEU A 113 17.69 19.43 -19.33
N ARG A 114 18.97 19.05 -19.47
CA ARG A 114 20.10 19.95 -19.58
C ARG A 114 20.11 21.00 -18.45
N ILE A 115 19.89 20.55 -17.22
CA ILE A 115 19.96 21.35 -16.01
C ILE A 115 21.39 21.24 -15.47
N LYS A 116 22.03 22.37 -15.19
CA LYS A 116 23.37 22.38 -14.61
C LYS A 116 23.26 22.06 -13.11
N PRO A 117 23.91 20.99 -12.62
CA PRO A 117 23.97 20.74 -11.18
C PRO A 117 24.87 21.76 -10.47
N GLY A 118 24.64 21.98 -9.19
CA GLY A 118 25.58 22.70 -8.33
C GLY A 118 26.88 21.90 -8.09
N ASP A 119 27.92 22.54 -7.62
CA ASP A 119 29.27 21.95 -7.52
C ASP A 119 29.30 20.67 -6.71
N ARG A 120 28.59 20.63 -5.58
CA ARG A 120 28.48 19.43 -4.74
C ARG A 120 27.75 18.27 -5.47
N ALA A 121 26.67 18.57 -6.15
CA ALA A 121 25.93 17.60 -6.93
C ALA A 121 26.73 17.07 -8.11
N GLN A 122 27.49 17.96 -8.76
CA GLN A 122 28.41 17.65 -9.85
C GLN A 122 29.49 16.66 -9.37
N ALA A 123 30.18 16.98 -8.26
CA ALA A 123 31.22 16.14 -7.68
C ALA A 123 30.69 14.74 -7.28
N ILE A 124 29.52 14.69 -6.63
CA ILE A 124 28.93 13.42 -6.17
C ILE A 124 28.44 12.59 -7.37
N LEU A 125 27.66 13.19 -8.28
CA LEU A 125 26.97 12.45 -9.32
C LEU A 125 27.87 12.10 -10.51
N PHE A 126 28.68 13.04 -10.97
CA PHE A 126 29.36 12.97 -12.27
C PHE A 126 30.84 12.77 -12.19
N GLU A 127 31.54 13.38 -11.23
CA GLU A 127 32.99 13.30 -11.11
C GLU A 127 33.49 12.12 -10.25
N GLY A 128 32.59 11.55 -9.41
CA GLY A 128 32.96 10.45 -8.53
C GLY A 128 33.87 10.83 -7.37
N THR A 129 34.02 12.14 -7.11
CA THR A 129 34.81 12.73 -6.01
C THR A 129 33.88 13.32 -4.95
N PRO A 130 33.15 12.48 -4.19
CA PRO A 130 32.19 12.96 -3.21
C PRO A 130 32.92 13.75 -2.11
N PRO A 131 32.41 14.95 -1.75
CA PRO A 131 33.02 15.76 -0.71
C PRO A 131 32.91 15.09 0.66
N ASP A 132 33.83 15.43 1.55
CA ASP A 132 33.82 14.96 2.93
C ASP A 132 32.50 15.30 3.61
N GLY A 133 32.02 14.38 4.46
CA GLY A 133 30.70 14.48 5.12
C GLY A 133 29.51 14.04 4.27
N SER A 134 29.68 13.74 2.97
CA SER A 134 28.61 13.14 2.17
C SER A 134 28.42 11.64 2.50
N VAL A 135 27.18 11.12 2.36
CA VAL A 135 26.92 9.68 2.51
C VAL A 135 27.72 8.87 1.49
N SER A 136 27.94 9.39 0.29
CA SER A 136 28.76 8.72 -0.72
C SER A 136 30.24 8.58 -0.31
N ALA A 137 30.81 9.57 0.37
CA ALA A 137 32.15 9.46 0.94
C ALA A 137 32.19 8.47 2.11
N ALA A 138 31.18 8.51 2.99
CA ALA A 138 31.05 7.57 4.10
C ALA A 138 30.97 6.10 3.64
N VAL A 139 30.24 5.83 2.55
CA VAL A 139 30.14 4.48 1.96
C VAL A 139 31.51 4.02 1.41
N LYS A 140 32.28 4.91 0.79
CA LYS A 140 33.66 4.59 0.37
C LYS A 140 34.56 4.24 1.55
N LEU A 141 34.48 5.00 2.65
CA LEU A 141 35.21 4.70 3.88
C LEU A 141 34.79 3.33 4.47
N LEU A 142 33.50 3.05 4.49
CA LEU A 142 32.96 1.79 4.97
C LEU A 142 33.50 0.58 4.16
N ALA A 143 33.51 0.72 2.83
CA ALA A 143 34.04 -0.34 1.94
C ALA A 143 35.56 -0.54 2.05
N GLN A 144 36.30 0.45 2.56
CA GLN A 144 37.74 0.38 2.77
C GLN A 144 38.14 -0.10 4.17
N ALA A 145 37.17 -0.12 5.11
CA ALA A 145 37.41 -0.55 6.48
C ALA A 145 37.76 -2.04 6.56
N LYS A 146 38.83 -2.36 7.29
CA LYS A 146 39.45 -3.69 7.32
C LYS A 146 38.83 -4.65 8.33
N ASP A 147 38.20 -4.13 9.36
CA ASP A 147 37.59 -4.94 10.43
C ASP A 147 36.19 -4.50 10.79
N SER A 148 35.44 -5.39 11.46
CA SER A 148 34.05 -5.19 11.80
C SER A 148 33.82 -4.08 12.84
N ALA A 149 34.79 -3.85 13.73
CA ALA A 149 34.65 -2.78 14.74
C ALA A 149 34.78 -1.40 14.09
N GLN A 150 35.74 -1.24 13.17
CA GLN A 150 35.88 -0.03 12.36
C GLN A 150 34.63 0.19 11.47
N GLN A 151 34.11 -0.88 10.85
CA GLN A 151 32.88 -0.79 10.05
C GLN A 151 31.68 -0.35 10.89
N ALA A 152 31.48 -0.95 12.07
CA ALA A 152 30.43 -0.58 12.99
C ALA A 152 30.54 0.89 13.44
N GLN A 153 31.73 1.34 13.77
CA GLN A 153 31.98 2.74 14.14
C GLN A 153 31.65 3.71 13.01
N ILE A 154 32.09 3.42 11.77
CA ILE A 154 31.77 4.25 10.60
C ILE A 154 30.26 4.32 10.36
N ILE A 155 29.54 3.19 10.50
CA ILE A 155 28.08 3.12 10.35
C ILE A 155 27.38 4.02 11.37
N LEU A 156 27.81 3.99 12.63
CA LEU A 156 27.27 4.82 13.72
C LEU A 156 27.55 6.31 13.49
N ASP A 157 28.83 6.66 13.29
CA ASP A 157 29.27 8.06 13.19
C ASP A 157 28.69 8.77 11.96
N LYS A 158 28.66 8.07 10.84
CA LYS A 158 28.17 8.62 9.56
C LYS A 158 26.68 8.38 9.32
N LYS A 159 26.01 7.64 10.23
CA LYS A 159 24.57 7.29 10.14
C LYS A 159 24.19 6.71 8.78
N ILE A 160 25.01 5.75 8.30
CA ILE A 160 24.80 5.14 6.99
C ILE A 160 23.51 4.30 7.03
N PRO A 161 22.55 4.53 6.12
CA PRO A 161 21.30 3.76 6.08
C PRO A 161 21.52 2.27 5.79
N TYR A 162 20.72 1.41 6.44
CA TYR A 162 20.82 -0.06 6.31
C TYR A 162 20.91 -0.57 4.85
N PRO A 163 20.03 -0.16 3.90
CA PRO A 163 20.07 -0.71 2.53
C PRO A 163 21.37 -0.37 1.77
N ILE A 164 22.09 0.65 2.24
CA ILE A 164 23.35 1.12 1.63
C ILE A 164 24.53 0.43 2.27
N ALA A 165 24.56 0.40 3.60
CA ALA A 165 25.65 -0.24 4.35
C ALA A 165 25.77 -1.71 3.99
N ILE A 166 24.64 -2.42 3.82
CA ILE A 166 24.64 -3.86 3.49
C ILE A 166 25.31 -4.19 2.16
N GLY A 167 25.30 -3.27 1.20
CA GLY A 167 26.01 -3.42 -0.07
C GLY A 167 27.52 -3.08 -0.02
N ALA A 168 28.01 -2.61 1.13
CA ALA A 168 29.39 -2.18 1.32
C ALA A 168 30.15 -3.01 2.38
N ILE A 169 29.47 -3.98 3.01
CA ILE A 169 30.05 -4.92 3.99
C ILE A 169 30.05 -6.33 3.42
N ASP A 170 31.11 -7.08 3.68
CA ASP A 170 31.26 -8.45 3.21
C ASP A 170 30.59 -9.47 4.16
N HIS A 171 30.70 -9.23 5.48
CA HIS A 171 30.21 -10.13 6.50
C HIS A 171 29.44 -9.38 7.59
N MET A 172 28.27 -9.91 7.96
CA MET A 172 27.49 -9.40 9.07
C MET A 172 28.05 -9.94 10.40
N THR A 173 28.37 -9.04 11.32
CA THR A 173 28.76 -9.39 12.69
C THR A 173 27.80 -8.75 13.69
N PRO A 174 27.71 -9.24 14.95
CA PRO A 174 26.85 -8.64 15.96
C PRO A 174 27.11 -7.13 16.15
N ALA A 175 28.36 -6.70 16.13
CA ALA A 175 28.72 -5.28 16.24
C ALA A 175 28.16 -4.43 15.09
N ILE A 176 28.29 -4.92 13.86
CA ILE A 176 27.72 -4.27 12.67
C ILE A 176 26.19 -4.29 12.74
N ALA A 177 25.58 -5.41 13.15
CA ALA A 177 24.13 -5.53 13.31
C ALA A 177 23.58 -4.50 14.29
N LEU A 178 24.21 -4.35 15.46
CA LEU A 178 23.84 -3.36 16.47
C LEU A 178 23.98 -1.92 15.93
N ALA A 179 25.08 -1.62 15.23
CA ALA A 179 25.30 -0.32 14.62
C ALA A 179 24.24 0.03 13.55
N LEU A 180 23.85 -0.92 12.74
CA LEU A 180 22.79 -0.77 11.74
C LEU A 180 21.43 -0.56 12.38
N LEU A 181 21.07 -1.41 13.36
CA LEU A 181 19.81 -1.31 14.09
C LEU A 181 19.69 0.02 14.84
N ALA A 182 20.76 0.56 15.40
CA ALA A 182 20.77 1.86 16.05
C ALA A 182 20.30 2.99 15.09
N ASN A 183 20.66 2.90 13.81
CA ASN A 183 20.28 3.87 12.78
C ASN A 183 18.94 3.60 12.10
N MET A 184 18.38 2.39 12.21
CA MET A 184 17.11 2.01 11.58
C MET A 184 15.91 2.56 12.36
N THR A 185 14.96 3.10 11.64
CA THR A 185 13.63 3.40 12.17
C THR A 185 12.81 2.11 12.37
N PRO A 186 11.77 2.12 13.23
CA PRO A 186 10.86 0.98 13.36
C PRO A 186 10.25 0.50 12.03
N ALA A 187 9.88 1.43 11.15
CA ALA A 187 9.37 1.09 9.81
C ALA A 187 10.42 0.41 8.93
N GLU A 188 11.69 0.85 9.00
CA GLU A 188 12.78 0.20 8.28
C GLU A 188 13.07 -1.21 8.80
N VAL A 189 12.93 -1.45 10.09
CA VAL A 189 13.07 -2.81 10.66
C VAL A 189 11.98 -3.73 10.10
N VAL A 190 10.70 -3.32 10.14
CA VAL A 190 9.59 -4.10 9.54
C VAL A 190 9.85 -4.37 8.06
N ASN A 191 10.25 -3.35 7.30
CA ASN A 191 10.47 -3.45 5.85
C ASN A 191 11.64 -4.37 5.47
N ASN A 192 12.61 -4.57 6.36
CA ASN A 192 13.83 -5.33 6.09
C ASN A 192 13.94 -6.61 6.94
N LEU A 193 12.87 -7.02 7.64
CA LEU A 193 12.91 -8.12 8.60
C LEU A 193 13.42 -9.43 7.98
N GLY A 194 12.96 -9.79 6.78
CA GLY A 194 13.45 -10.96 6.06
C GLY A 194 14.93 -10.87 5.67
N SER A 195 15.45 -9.65 5.45
CA SER A 195 16.89 -9.45 5.22
C SER A 195 17.68 -9.59 6.52
N LEU A 196 17.18 -9.02 7.63
CA LEU A 196 17.78 -9.15 8.96
C LEU A 196 17.89 -10.61 9.39
N GLN A 197 16.85 -11.40 9.09
CA GLN A 197 16.85 -12.84 9.38
C GLN A 197 17.88 -13.59 8.53
N ARG A 198 17.93 -13.35 7.21
CA ARG A 198 18.90 -14.00 6.32
C ARG A 198 20.35 -13.72 6.69
N PHE A 199 20.63 -12.60 7.33
CA PHE A 199 21.96 -12.26 7.86
C PHE A 199 22.19 -12.79 9.28
N GLY A 200 21.33 -13.68 9.80
CA GLY A 200 21.52 -14.33 11.11
C GLY A 200 21.37 -13.37 12.31
N MET A 201 20.76 -12.19 12.12
CA MET A 201 20.65 -11.20 13.20
C MET A 201 19.75 -11.68 14.35
N PHE A 202 18.87 -12.64 14.11
CA PHE A 202 18.02 -13.25 15.16
C PHE A 202 18.75 -14.32 15.99
N ASP A 203 19.92 -14.79 15.53
CA ASP A 203 20.70 -15.82 16.24
C ASP A 203 21.43 -15.23 17.45
N HIS A 204 21.49 -13.90 17.56
CA HIS A 204 22.12 -13.17 18.66
C HIS A 204 21.06 -12.56 19.58
N PRO A 205 20.95 -13.01 20.86
CA PRO A 205 19.90 -12.58 21.76
C PRO A 205 19.81 -11.06 21.95
N GLU A 206 20.95 -10.37 22.04
CA GLU A 206 21.00 -8.91 22.19
C GLU A 206 20.47 -8.17 20.95
N VAL A 207 20.83 -8.66 19.76
CA VAL A 207 20.36 -8.10 18.48
C VAL A 207 18.85 -8.33 18.32
N LYS A 208 18.41 -9.55 18.65
CA LYS A 208 16.99 -9.92 18.63
C LYS A 208 16.16 -9.03 19.56
N ALA A 209 16.61 -8.78 20.79
CA ALA A 209 15.92 -7.92 21.73
C ALA A 209 15.71 -6.49 21.19
N ILE A 210 16.71 -5.93 20.49
CA ILE A 210 16.59 -4.61 19.87
C ILE A 210 15.59 -4.63 18.69
N ILE A 211 15.60 -5.70 17.88
CA ILE A 211 14.63 -5.88 16.80
C ILE A 211 13.20 -5.89 17.37
N GLU A 212 12.95 -6.71 18.40
CA GLU A 212 11.64 -6.80 19.05
C GLU A 212 11.19 -5.47 19.66
N GLU A 213 12.09 -4.73 20.29
CA GLU A 213 11.79 -3.41 20.83
C GLU A 213 11.38 -2.42 19.72
N LYS A 214 12.08 -2.42 18.60
CA LYS A 214 11.71 -1.60 17.43
C LYS A 214 10.40 -2.04 16.80
N LEU A 215 10.09 -3.33 16.78
CA LEU A 215 8.79 -3.83 16.33
C LEU A 215 7.66 -3.36 17.27
N LYS A 216 7.85 -3.39 18.58
CA LYS A 216 6.88 -2.82 19.54
C LYS A 216 6.63 -1.33 19.28
N GLN A 217 7.69 -0.56 19.01
CA GLN A 217 7.57 0.86 18.64
C GLN A 217 6.86 1.06 17.29
N ALA A 218 7.00 0.14 16.34
CA ALA A 218 6.35 0.21 15.04
C ALA A 218 4.82 0.17 15.12
N ARG A 219 4.24 -0.43 16.16
CA ARG A 219 2.80 -0.50 16.40
C ARG A 219 2.13 0.88 16.44
N SER A 220 2.76 1.86 17.06
CA SER A 220 2.23 3.22 17.24
C SER A 220 2.75 4.26 16.23
N LYS A 221 3.73 3.90 15.40
CA LYS A 221 4.36 4.83 14.46
C LYS A 221 3.61 4.91 13.13
N LYS A 222 3.33 6.15 12.67
CA LYS A 222 2.86 6.40 11.30
C LYS A 222 3.93 6.01 10.27
N GLY A 223 3.49 5.50 9.11
CA GLY A 223 4.39 5.16 8.00
C GLY A 223 4.89 3.71 7.98
N VAL A 224 4.46 2.88 8.93
CA VAL A 224 4.60 1.42 8.83
C VAL A 224 3.50 0.89 7.92
N SER A 225 3.85 0.04 6.96
CA SER A 225 2.86 -0.56 6.06
C SER A 225 2.32 -1.87 6.63
N ALA A 226 0.99 -1.98 6.80
CA ALA A 226 0.33 -3.23 7.17
C ALA A 226 0.72 -4.37 6.21
N LEU A 227 0.77 -4.06 4.90
CA LEU A 227 1.23 -4.98 3.86
C LEU A 227 2.64 -5.52 4.13
N LYS A 228 3.58 -4.65 4.52
CA LYS A 228 4.96 -5.07 4.82
C LYS A 228 5.04 -5.96 6.05
N ALA A 229 4.22 -5.71 7.07
CA ALA A 229 4.13 -6.56 8.25
C ALA A 229 3.57 -7.95 7.89
N ILE A 230 2.53 -8.02 7.07
CA ILE A 230 1.97 -9.28 6.55
C ILE A 230 3.03 -10.04 5.72
N THR A 231 3.71 -9.34 4.80
CA THR A 231 4.76 -9.96 3.96
C THR A 231 5.91 -10.49 4.82
N ALA A 232 6.36 -9.73 5.81
CA ALA A 232 7.42 -10.15 6.72
C ALA A 232 7.01 -11.41 7.49
N ARG A 233 5.76 -11.48 7.96
CA ARG A 233 5.21 -12.64 8.66
C ARG A 233 5.18 -13.90 7.78
N SER A 234 4.78 -13.77 6.52
CA SER A 234 4.64 -14.90 5.59
C SER A 234 5.97 -15.38 5.00
N ALA A 235 6.97 -14.49 4.89
CA ALA A 235 8.22 -14.75 4.19
C ALA A 235 9.34 -15.30 5.08
N THR A 236 9.13 -15.37 6.40
CA THR A 236 10.21 -15.66 7.36
C THR A 236 9.75 -16.70 8.39
N GLN A 237 10.63 -17.66 8.71
CA GLN A 237 10.45 -18.56 9.85
C GLN A 237 10.81 -17.78 11.13
N LEU A 238 9.84 -17.01 11.64
CA LEU A 238 9.99 -16.25 12.86
C LEU A 238 9.43 -17.04 14.05
N ASP A 239 9.94 -16.77 15.23
CA ASP A 239 9.36 -17.29 16.45
C ASP A 239 7.97 -16.70 16.72
N GLU A 240 7.22 -17.36 17.60
CA GLU A 240 5.83 -17.01 17.90
C GLU A 240 5.69 -15.57 18.44
N SER A 241 6.65 -15.09 19.26
CA SER A 241 6.63 -13.73 19.81
C SER A 241 6.75 -12.66 18.71
N THR A 242 7.67 -12.85 17.77
CA THR A 242 7.85 -11.93 16.63
C THR A 242 6.65 -11.97 15.67
N GLN A 243 6.08 -13.16 15.44
CA GLN A 243 4.87 -13.30 14.63
C GLN A 243 3.66 -12.58 15.26
N GLN A 244 3.50 -12.67 16.58
CA GLN A 244 2.46 -11.96 17.30
C GLN A 244 2.63 -10.44 17.18
N LEU A 245 3.85 -9.91 17.37
CA LEU A 245 4.14 -8.48 17.21
C LEU A 245 3.80 -7.97 15.81
N LEU A 246 4.11 -8.75 14.76
CA LEU A 246 3.76 -8.40 13.38
C LEU A 246 2.24 -8.40 13.16
N GLY A 247 1.50 -9.32 13.78
CA GLY A 247 0.04 -9.32 13.80
C GLY A 247 -0.52 -8.04 14.42
N GLU A 248 -0.04 -7.67 15.61
CA GLU A 248 -0.45 -6.44 16.30
C GLU A 248 -0.13 -5.16 15.50
N ILE A 249 1.03 -5.13 14.82
CA ILE A 249 1.38 -4.01 13.92
C ILE A 249 0.40 -3.95 12.74
N THR A 250 0.09 -5.10 12.14
CA THR A 250 -0.87 -5.19 11.03
C THR A 250 -2.22 -4.64 11.44
N ASP A 251 -2.78 -5.10 12.55
CA ASP A 251 -4.08 -4.67 13.07
C ASP A 251 -4.10 -3.16 13.38
N ALA A 252 -3.05 -2.65 14.03
CA ALA A 252 -2.93 -1.23 14.33
C ALA A 252 -2.87 -0.35 13.07
N GLN A 253 -2.14 -0.80 12.05
CA GLN A 253 -2.03 -0.06 10.78
C GLN A 253 -3.32 -0.14 9.95
N LEU A 254 -4.04 -1.28 9.97
CA LEU A 254 -5.35 -1.39 9.33
C LEU A 254 -6.37 -0.45 9.99
N LYS A 255 -6.42 -0.42 11.33
CA LYS A 255 -7.27 0.53 12.08
C LYS A 255 -6.99 2.00 11.77
N SER A 256 -5.75 2.32 11.40
CA SER A 256 -5.39 3.68 10.99
C SER A 256 -5.89 4.07 9.60
N LYS A 257 -6.23 3.09 8.74
CA LYS A 257 -6.74 3.32 7.38
C LYS A 257 -8.24 3.57 7.30
N GLY A 258 -8.99 3.11 8.27
CA GLY A 258 -10.44 3.28 8.34
C GLY A 258 -11.09 2.35 9.36
N ARG A 259 -12.36 2.61 9.67
CA ARG A 259 -13.20 1.76 10.52
C ARG A 259 -14.53 1.52 9.85
N ILE A 260 -15.03 0.31 9.94
CA ILE A 260 -16.36 -0.03 9.46
C ILE A 260 -17.34 0.10 10.62
N GLN A 261 -18.25 1.05 10.51
CA GLN A 261 -19.21 1.42 11.57
C GLN A 261 -20.62 0.86 11.33
N VAL A 262 -20.80 0.14 10.23
CA VAL A 262 -22.08 -0.50 9.89
C VAL A 262 -21.97 -2.01 9.98
N PRO A 263 -23.03 -2.72 10.41
CA PRO A 263 -23.04 -4.17 10.40
C PRO A 263 -22.77 -4.71 9.01
N THR A 264 -21.77 -5.59 8.91
CA THR A 264 -21.19 -6.01 7.63
C THR A 264 -21.15 -7.52 7.49
N ALA A 265 -21.42 -8.03 6.30
CA ALA A 265 -21.17 -9.41 5.94
C ALA A 265 -20.10 -9.52 4.86
N LEU A 266 -19.21 -10.50 4.99
CA LEU A 266 -18.27 -10.96 3.94
C LEU A 266 -18.77 -12.29 3.39
N LEU A 267 -19.11 -12.31 2.11
CA LEU A 267 -19.57 -13.50 1.40
C LEU A 267 -18.48 -13.95 0.42
N VAL A 268 -17.99 -15.18 0.58
CA VAL A 268 -16.86 -15.74 -0.17
C VAL A 268 -17.35 -16.90 -1.03
N ASP A 269 -17.26 -16.73 -2.32
CA ASP A 269 -17.55 -17.75 -3.29
C ASP A 269 -16.53 -18.89 -3.20
N LYS A 270 -17.02 -20.12 -2.99
CA LYS A 270 -16.19 -21.33 -2.98
C LYS A 270 -16.56 -22.31 -4.10
N SER A 271 -17.30 -21.86 -5.11
CA SER A 271 -17.62 -22.69 -6.27
C SER A 271 -16.34 -23.21 -6.95
N SER A 272 -16.48 -24.18 -7.85
CA SER A 272 -15.36 -24.99 -8.33
C SER A 272 -14.18 -24.20 -8.92
N SER A 273 -14.41 -23.00 -9.46
CA SER A 273 -13.37 -22.11 -10.04
C SER A 273 -12.66 -21.22 -9.00
N MET A 274 -13.12 -21.20 -7.74
CA MET A 274 -12.88 -20.09 -6.81
C MET A 274 -11.86 -20.38 -5.70
N GLY A 275 -10.89 -21.28 -5.93
CA GLY A 275 -9.87 -21.59 -4.92
C GLY A 275 -9.10 -20.37 -4.40
N HIS A 276 -8.79 -19.40 -5.26
CA HIS A 276 -8.12 -18.16 -4.89
C HIS A 276 -9.03 -17.19 -4.13
N ALA A 277 -10.36 -17.24 -4.30
CA ALA A 277 -11.29 -16.43 -3.53
C ALA A 277 -11.33 -16.84 -2.05
N ILE A 278 -11.16 -18.13 -1.75
CA ILE A 278 -11.08 -18.63 -0.38
C ILE A 278 -9.89 -18.01 0.35
N GLU A 279 -8.71 -17.95 -0.30
CA GLU A 279 -7.53 -17.32 0.28
C GLU A 279 -7.69 -15.82 0.44
N ALA A 280 -8.29 -15.14 -0.55
CA ALA A 280 -8.67 -13.72 -0.42
C ALA A 280 -9.66 -13.51 0.73
N GLY A 281 -10.63 -14.40 0.88
CA GLY A 281 -11.63 -14.39 1.95
C GLY A 281 -11.00 -14.46 3.35
N LYS A 282 -10.04 -15.34 3.59
CA LYS A 282 -9.30 -15.45 4.86
C LYS A 282 -8.62 -14.12 5.22
N ARG A 283 -7.92 -13.53 4.25
CA ARG A 283 -7.17 -12.27 4.44
C ARG A 283 -8.08 -11.08 4.66
N LEU A 284 -9.15 -10.97 3.89
CA LEU A 284 -10.14 -9.91 4.06
C LEU A 284 -10.93 -10.08 5.36
N ALA A 285 -11.32 -11.31 5.73
CA ALA A 285 -11.99 -11.56 7.00
C ALA A 285 -11.13 -11.11 8.19
N SER A 286 -9.82 -11.42 8.17
CA SER A 286 -8.88 -10.94 9.17
C SER A 286 -8.77 -9.41 9.17
N ALA A 287 -8.59 -8.80 8.01
CA ALA A 287 -8.44 -7.34 7.89
C ALA A 287 -9.71 -6.59 8.34
N ILE A 288 -10.90 -7.06 7.92
CA ILE A 288 -12.19 -6.45 8.26
C ILE A 288 -12.50 -6.64 9.75
N SER A 289 -12.31 -7.84 10.28
CA SER A 289 -12.56 -8.12 11.71
C SER A 289 -11.70 -7.29 12.66
N ALA A 290 -10.53 -6.83 12.20
CA ALA A 290 -9.67 -5.93 12.96
C ALA A 290 -10.17 -4.47 13.00
N ILE A 291 -11.04 -4.06 12.06
CA ILE A 291 -11.47 -2.66 11.87
C ILE A 291 -12.98 -2.43 11.99
N VAL A 292 -13.76 -3.50 12.08
CA VAL A 292 -15.21 -3.41 12.27
C VAL A 292 -15.53 -3.16 13.74
N ASP A 293 -16.37 -2.15 14.01
CA ASP A 293 -16.79 -1.79 15.36
C ASP A 293 -18.22 -2.32 15.70
N THR A 294 -18.81 -3.10 14.79
CA THR A 294 -20.19 -3.60 14.83
C THR A 294 -20.23 -5.11 14.51
N ASP A 295 -21.44 -5.65 14.29
CA ASP A 295 -21.60 -7.05 13.91
C ASP A 295 -20.91 -7.35 12.57
N PHE A 296 -20.16 -8.45 12.56
CA PHE A 296 -19.46 -8.94 11.38
C PHE A 296 -19.74 -10.42 11.16
N PHE A 297 -20.31 -10.75 10.01
CA PHE A 297 -20.64 -12.10 9.62
C PHE A 297 -19.81 -12.53 8.42
N VAL A 298 -19.30 -13.75 8.43
CA VAL A 298 -18.55 -14.31 7.31
C VAL A 298 -19.22 -15.60 6.85
N TYR A 299 -19.47 -15.69 5.55
CA TYR A 299 -20.02 -16.88 4.91
C TYR A 299 -19.15 -17.29 3.73
N ALA A 300 -18.88 -18.59 3.60
CA ALA A 300 -18.49 -19.20 2.36
C ALA A 300 -19.72 -19.81 1.71
N PHE A 301 -19.80 -19.80 0.38
CA PHE A 301 -20.95 -20.37 -0.32
C PHE A 301 -20.57 -21.05 -1.65
N ASP A 302 -21.35 -22.07 -1.98
CA ASP A 302 -21.53 -22.65 -3.31
C ASP A 302 -23.05 -22.66 -3.63
N SER A 303 -23.71 -23.81 -3.76
CA SER A 303 -25.16 -23.93 -3.73
C SER A 303 -25.75 -23.95 -2.31
N VAL A 304 -24.89 -23.98 -1.29
CA VAL A 304 -25.20 -23.95 0.14
C VAL A 304 -24.35 -22.88 0.81
N GLY A 305 -24.90 -22.22 1.84
CA GLY A 305 -24.14 -21.26 2.65
C GLY A 305 -23.51 -21.91 3.86
N TYR A 306 -22.29 -21.48 4.21
CA TYR A 306 -21.53 -21.97 5.37
C TYR A 306 -21.13 -20.76 6.21
N GLN A 307 -21.73 -20.58 7.37
CA GLN A 307 -21.32 -19.52 8.29
C GLN A 307 -19.99 -19.89 8.94
N LEU A 308 -19.05 -18.96 8.91
CA LEU A 308 -17.71 -19.11 9.48
C LEU A 308 -17.55 -18.21 10.68
N GLN A 309 -16.97 -18.74 11.74
CA GLN A 309 -16.70 -18.01 12.98
C GLN A 309 -15.25 -18.22 13.39
N ALA A 310 -14.51 -17.13 13.55
CA ALA A 310 -13.16 -17.15 14.07
C ALA A 310 -13.15 -16.80 15.57
N ARG A 311 -12.20 -17.37 16.31
CA ARG A 311 -12.01 -17.07 17.75
C ARG A 311 -11.30 -15.74 18.02
N GLY A 312 -10.83 -15.06 16.96
CA GLY A 312 -10.11 -13.79 17.06
C GLY A 312 -10.01 -13.11 15.69
N THR A 313 -9.32 -11.97 15.64
CA THR A 313 -9.17 -11.15 14.42
C THR A 313 -7.96 -11.52 13.57
N SER A 314 -7.05 -12.36 14.09
CA SER A 314 -5.81 -12.72 13.40
C SER A 314 -6.06 -13.56 12.15
N TYR A 315 -5.13 -13.48 11.20
CA TYR A 315 -5.18 -14.34 10.01
C TYR A 315 -5.26 -15.83 10.35
N ASP A 316 -4.49 -16.31 11.35
CA ASP A 316 -4.48 -17.72 11.74
C ASP A 316 -5.84 -18.17 12.31
N SER A 317 -6.53 -17.29 13.04
CA SER A 317 -7.87 -17.56 13.55
C SER A 317 -8.87 -17.74 12.41
N TRP A 318 -8.75 -16.91 11.35
CA TRP A 318 -9.57 -17.04 10.16
C TRP A 318 -9.15 -18.21 9.28
N GLU A 319 -7.86 -18.52 9.16
CA GLU A 319 -7.40 -19.73 8.50
C GLU A 319 -7.99 -20.99 9.11
N GLN A 320 -8.02 -21.07 10.45
CA GLN A 320 -8.70 -22.16 11.16
C GLN A 320 -10.22 -22.17 10.91
N ALA A 321 -10.88 -21.01 10.89
CA ALA A 321 -12.32 -20.94 10.60
C ALA A 321 -12.66 -21.40 9.17
N PHE A 322 -11.74 -21.23 8.22
CA PHE A 322 -11.89 -21.71 6.85
C PHE A 322 -11.43 -23.18 6.65
N GLN A 323 -10.99 -23.88 7.70
CA GLN A 323 -10.66 -25.30 7.57
C GLN A 323 -11.87 -26.11 7.09
N GLY A 324 -11.66 -26.97 6.10
CA GLY A 324 -12.73 -27.76 5.48
C GLY A 324 -13.52 -27.04 4.37
N ILE A 325 -13.22 -25.75 4.11
CA ILE A 325 -13.78 -25.02 2.97
C ILE A 325 -12.88 -25.24 1.76
N TYR A 326 -13.38 -25.98 0.78
CA TYR A 326 -12.67 -26.30 -0.48
C TYR A 326 -13.52 -25.89 -1.68
N PRO A 327 -12.89 -25.56 -2.82
CA PRO A 327 -13.60 -25.24 -4.05
C PRO A 327 -14.47 -26.42 -4.50
N SER A 328 -15.78 -26.22 -4.61
CA SER A 328 -16.72 -27.25 -5.05
C SER A 328 -18.09 -26.67 -5.38
N GLY A 329 -18.88 -27.42 -6.15
CA GLY A 329 -20.29 -27.15 -6.38
C GLY A 329 -20.57 -26.08 -7.44
N MET A 330 -21.86 -25.82 -7.61
CA MET A 330 -22.44 -24.74 -8.43
C MET A 330 -22.53 -23.48 -7.56
N THR A 331 -22.95 -22.37 -8.14
CA THR A 331 -22.94 -21.07 -7.43
C THR A 331 -24.36 -20.54 -7.23
N SER A 332 -24.76 -20.34 -5.98
CA SER A 332 -25.91 -19.54 -5.55
C SER A 332 -25.41 -18.40 -4.68
N ILE A 333 -25.21 -17.22 -5.26
CA ILE A 333 -24.71 -16.08 -4.51
C ILE A 333 -25.72 -15.60 -3.47
N GLY A 334 -27.01 -15.77 -3.74
CA GLY A 334 -28.08 -15.36 -2.84
C GLY A 334 -28.27 -16.25 -1.61
N VAL A 335 -27.69 -17.47 -1.58
CA VAL A 335 -27.96 -18.44 -0.49
C VAL A 335 -27.53 -17.91 0.88
N SER A 336 -26.40 -17.21 0.95
CA SER A 336 -25.91 -16.64 2.22
C SER A 336 -26.83 -15.54 2.75
N LEU A 337 -27.37 -14.67 1.89
CA LEU A 337 -28.34 -13.65 2.28
C LEU A 337 -29.65 -14.28 2.77
N GLU A 338 -30.11 -15.33 2.11
CA GLU A 338 -31.31 -16.07 2.52
C GLU A 338 -31.10 -16.72 3.90
N MET A 339 -29.93 -17.30 4.16
CA MET A 339 -29.61 -17.83 5.49
C MET A 339 -29.57 -16.74 6.55
N MET A 340 -28.91 -15.62 6.29
CA MET A 340 -28.87 -14.47 7.20
C MET A 340 -30.27 -13.94 7.49
N ARG A 341 -31.13 -13.84 6.46
CA ARG A 341 -32.53 -13.42 6.60
C ARG A 341 -33.30 -14.34 7.54
N ARG A 342 -33.18 -15.66 7.37
CA ARG A 342 -33.82 -16.68 8.22
C ARG A 342 -33.31 -16.64 9.67
N GLN A 343 -32.01 -16.36 9.86
CA GLN A 343 -31.35 -16.24 11.16
C GLN A 343 -31.56 -14.88 11.81
N LYS A 344 -32.27 -13.95 11.14
CA LYS A 344 -32.48 -12.55 11.58
C LYS A 344 -31.18 -11.77 11.80
N GLN A 345 -30.13 -12.11 11.07
CA GLN A 345 -28.87 -11.39 11.06
C GLN A 345 -29.01 -10.16 10.18
N ARG A 346 -29.00 -8.97 10.78
CA ARG A 346 -29.15 -7.70 10.07
C ARG A 346 -27.79 -7.12 9.75
N VAL A 347 -27.52 -6.87 8.47
CA VAL A 347 -26.37 -6.12 7.99
C VAL A 347 -26.80 -5.00 7.06
N GLU A 348 -26.00 -3.96 6.96
CA GLU A 348 -26.21 -2.81 6.09
C GLU A 348 -25.21 -2.80 4.92
N GLN A 349 -24.15 -3.60 5.03
CA GLN A 349 -23.15 -3.77 3.99
C GLN A 349 -22.85 -5.24 3.74
N VAL A 350 -22.75 -5.59 2.46
CA VAL A 350 -22.24 -6.90 1.99
C VAL A 350 -21.00 -6.67 1.15
N ILE A 351 -19.93 -7.39 1.47
CA ILE A 351 -18.70 -7.49 0.68
C ILE A 351 -18.71 -8.88 0.07
N LEU A 352 -18.74 -8.96 -1.25
CA LEU A 352 -18.85 -10.19 -2.01
C LEU A 352 -17.58 -10.45 -2.81
N ILE A 353 -16.96 -11.62 -2.65
CA ILE A 353 -15.83 -12.08 -3.46
C ILE A 353 -16.34 -13.19 -4.38
N THR A 354 -16.40 -12.93 -5.69
CA THR A 354 -16.96 -13.86 -6.69
C THR A 354 -16.45 -13.57 -8.10
N ASP A 355 -16.59 -14.51 -9.02
CA ASP A 355 -16.44 -14.29 -10.47
C ASP A 355 -17.79 -13.89 -11.14
N GLY A 356 -18.86 -13.76 -10.35
CA GLY A 356 -20.18 -13.33 -10.81
C GLY A 356 -21.00 -14.44 -11.46
N GLY A 357 -20.59 -15.70 -11.35
CA GLY A 357 -21.39 -16.84 -11.79
C GLY A 357 -22.52 -17.11 -10.77
N ASP A 358 -23.76 -16.69 -11.06
CA ASP A 358 -24.94 -16.91 -10.20
C ASP A 358 -25.93 -17.82 -10.92
N ASN A 359 -25.69 -19.13 -10.88
CA ASN A 359 -26.36 -20.12 -11.73
C ASN A 359 -27.27 -21.08 -10.96
N SER A 360 -27.44 -20.89 -9.65
CA SER A 360 -28.31 -21.66 -8.78
C SER A 360 -29.18 -20.77 -7.90
N HIS A 361 -30.41 -21.22 -7.59
CA HIS A 361 -31.32 -20.49 -6.72
C HIS A 361 -30.98 -20.68 -5.23
N PRO A 362 -31.23 -19.62 -4.40
CA PRO A 362 -31.75 -18.33 -4.78
C PRO A 362 -30.69 -17.45 -5.48
N LEU A 363 -31.09 -16.75 -6.55
CA LEU A 363 -30.23 -15.77 -7.20
C LEU A 363 -30.04 -14.55 -6.28
N PHE A 364 -28.86 -13.91 -6.39
CA PHE A 364 -28.51 -12.78 -5.50
C PHE A 364 -29.50 -11.63 -5.54
N ALA A 365 -29.93 -11.20 -6.73
CA ALA A 365 -30.87 -10.10 -6.88
C ALA A 365 -32.21 -10.36 -6.15
N ASN A 366 -32.71 -11.60 -6.22
CA ASN A 366 -33.95 -11.99 -5.56
C ASN A 366 -33.79 -12.04 -4.04
N ALA A 367 -32.71 -12.68 -3.56
CA ALA A 367 -32.40 -12.77 -2.14
C ALA A 367 -32.16 -11.37 -1.53
N LYS A 368 -31.48 -10.47 -2.26
CA LYS A 368 -31.26 -9.08 -1.86
C LYS A 368 -32.57 -8.33 -1.71
N ALA A 369 -33.47 -8.40 -2.70
CA ALA A 369 -34.75 -7.73 -2.65
C ALA A 369 -35.62 -8.19 -1.45
N GLN A 370 -35.66 -9.48 -1.17
CA GLN A 370 -36.36 -10.04 -0.01
C GLN A 370 -35.72 -9.60 1.32
N TYR A 371 -34.39 -9.60 1.37
CA TYR A 371 -33.63 -9.18 2.55
C TYR A 371 -33.89 -7.71 2.87
N GLU A 372 -33.79 -6.82 1.86
CA GLU A 372 -34.05 -5.38 1.99
C GLU A 372 -35.50 -5.10 2.43
N HIS A 373 -36.46 -5.86 1.89
CA HIS A 373 -37.87 -5.75 2.28
C HIS A 373 -38.08 -6.16 3.74
N ASP A 374 -37.59 -7.32 4.16
CA ASP A 374 -37.85 -7.87 5.50
C ASP A 374 -37.17 -7.06 6.62
N PHE A 375 -35.99 -6.49 6.35
CA PHE A 375 -35.26 -5.65 7.31
C PHE A 375 -35.51 -4.15 7.15
N ASN A 376 -36.32 -3.74 6.18
CA ASN A 376 -36.64 -2.35 5.85
C ASN A 376 -35.35 -1.50 5.74
N LEU A 377 -34.42 -1.92 4.90
CA LEU A 377 -33.15 -1.24 4.67
C LEU A 377 -32.77 -1.28 3.18
N LYS A 378 -31.77 -0.46 2.80
CA LYS A 378 -31.10 -0.57 1.51
C LYS A 378 -29.69 -1.13 1.75
N LEU A 379 -29.39 -2.27 1.14
CA LEU A 379 -28.14 -2.98 1.33
C LEU A 379 -27.06 -2.39 0.43
N ARG A 380 -25.97 -1.90 1.01
CA ARG A 380 -24.76 -1.56 0.26
C ARG A 380 -24.04 -2.85 -0.15
N VAL A 381 -23.80 -3.03 -1.43
CA VAL A 381 -23.10 -4.20 -1.97
C VAL A 381 -21.80 -3.77 -2.63
N VAL A 382 -20.69 -4.31 -2.16
CA VAL A 382 -19.35 -4.13 -2.75
C VAL A 382 -18.88 -5.47 -3.27
N VAL A 383 -18.65 -5.56 -4.57
CA VAL A 383 -18.23 -6.79 -5.25
C VAL A 383 -16.74 -6.71 -5.59
N ILE A 384 -15.96 -7.60 -5.04
CA ILE A 384 -14.56 -7.81 -5.40
C ILE A 384 -14.54 -8.84 -6.52
N GLN A 385 -14.34 -8.35 -7.73
CA GLN A 385 -14.32 -9.17 -8.94
C GLN A 385 -13.04 -9.99 -9.01
N THR A 386 -13.19 -11.29 -9.25
CA THR A 386 -12.05 -12.20 -9.33
C THR A 386 -12.29 -13.24 -10.45
N GLY A 387 -11.23 -13.86 -10.95
CA GLY A 387 -11.32 -14.90 -11.98
C GLY A 387 -11.89 -14.39 -13.32
N ASN A 388 -12.62 -15.29 -13.99
CA ASN A 388 -13.29 -15.02 -15.26
C ASN A 388 -14.65 -14.35 -15.00
N TRP A 389 -14.64 -13.03 -14.91
CA TRP A 389 -15.84 -12.26 -14.55
C TRP A 389 -17.03 -12.45 -15.48
N SER A 390 -18.21 -12.72 -14.90
CA SER A 390 -19.50 -12.77 -15.60
C SER A 390 -20.16 -11.39 -15.69
N PRO A 391 -20.27 -10.78 -16.89
CA PRO A 391 -20.92 -9.46 -17.04
C PRO A 391 -22.42 -9.47 -16.72
N GLU A 392 -23.05 -10.63 -16.74
CA GLU A 392 -24.49 -10.78 -16.47
C GLU A 392 -24.84 -10.39 -15.04
N PHE A 393 -24.00 -10.75 -14.07
CA PHE A 393 -24.16 -10.35 -12.68
C PHE A 393 -24.17 -8.82 -12.53
N SER A 394 -23.27 -8.11 -13.23
CA SER A 394 -23.24 -6.63 -13.18
C SER A 394 -24.48 -5.99 -13.77
N ARG A 395 -25.08 -6.58 -14.81
CA ARG A 395 -26.32 -6.07 -15.41
C ARG A 395 -27.50 -6.24 -14.46
N MET A 396 -27.58 -7.38 -13.77
CA MET A 396 -28.67 -7.66 -12.81
C MET A 396 -28.52 -6.88 -11.49
N ASN A 397 -27.30 -6.49 -11.12
CA ASN A 397 -26.97 -5.82 -9.86
C ASN A 397 -26.26 -4.48 -10.13
N SER A 398 -26.82 -3.63 -11.00
CA SER A 398 -26.20 -2.37 -11.46
C SER A 398 -25.95 -1.34 -10.34
N GLU A 399 -26.62 -1.45 -9.20
CA GLU A 399 -26.44 -0.57 -8.04
C GLU A 399 -25.22 -0.96 -7.17
N ALA A 400 -24.65 -2.17 -7.35
CA ALA A 400 -23.48 -2.62 -6.61
C ALA A 400 -22.21 -1.84 -7.02
N GLU A 401 -21.29 -1.73 -6.08
CA GLU A 401 -19.95 -1.19 -6.32
C GLU A 401 -19.03 -2.31 -6.74
N TYR A 402 -18.33 -2.14 -7.86
CA TYR A 402 -17.46 -3.18 -8.41
C TYR A 402 -15.99 -2.78 -8.29
N ILE A 403 -15.18 -3.64 -7.67
CA ILE A 403 -13.75 -3.47 -7.52
C ILE A 403 -13.06 -4.63 -8.25
N GLN A 404 -12.29 -4.31 -9.27
CA GLN A 404 -11.48 -5.31 -9.95
C GLN A 404 -10.27 -5.66 -9.08
N TRP A 405 -10.08 -6.96 -8.81
CA TRP A 405 -8.91 -7.46 -8.10
C TRP A 405 -8.03 -8.29 -9.03
N ASP A 406 -6.75 -7.97 -9.07
CA ASP A 406 -5.75 -8.56 -9.96
C ASP A 406 -5.14 -9.88 -9.46
N GLY A 407 -5.64 -10.41 -8.32
CA GLY A 407 -5.11 -11.62 -7.70
C GLY A 407 -3.94 -11.38 -6.75
N ASP A 408 -3.45 -10.14 -6.61
CA ASP A 408 -2.43 -9.82 -5.61
C ASP A 408 -3.05 -9.73 -4.20
N TYR A 409 -2.88 -10.78 -3.42
CA TYR A 409 -3.34 -10.83 -2.02
C TYR A 409 -2.77 -9.70 -1.16
N TYR A 410 -1.64 -9.14 -1.52
CA TYR A 410 -1.01 -8.04 -0.80
C TYR A 410 -1.69 -6.70 -1.07
N SER A 411 -2.47 -6.59 -2.13
CA SER A 411 -3.26 -5.39 -2.43
C SER A 411 -4.54 -5.29 -1.61
N LEU A 412 -5.05 -6.39 -1.05
CA LEU A 412 -6.32 -6.46 -0.31
C LEU A 412 -6.45 -5.42 0.83
N PRO A 413 -5.43 -5.16 1.68
CA PRO A 413 -5.51 -4.10 2.68
C PRO A 413 -5.72 -2.69 2.12
N ASN A 414 -5.46 -2.47 0.83
CA ASN A 414 -5.68 -1.18 0.17
C ASN A 414 -7.17 -0.94 -0.18
N LEU A 415 -7.99 -1.99 -0.11
CA LEU A 415 -9.44 -1.89 -0.26
C LEU A 415 -10.13 -1.33 1.00
N ILE A 416 -9.45 -1.42 2.16
CA ILE A 416 -10.02 -1.01 3.45
C ILE A 416 -10.62 0.41 3.43
N PRO A 417 -9.96 1.45 2.88
CA PRO A 417 -10.58 2.78 2.80
C PRO A 417 -11.88 2.81 2.01
N GLN A 418 -12.01 2.00 0.96
CA GLN A 418 -13.23 1.91 0.16
C GLN A 418 -14.32 1.12 0.89
N LEU A 419 -13.95 0.04 1.59
CA LEU A 419 -14.87 -0.77 2.38
C LEU A 419 -15.36 -0.05 3.64
N ALA A 420 -14.52 0.80 4.22
CA ALA A 420 -14.83 1.58 5.42
C ALA A 420 -15.71 2.82 5.15
N GLN A 421 -15.84 3.25 3.90
CA GLN A 421 -16.65 4.40 3.56
C GLN A 421 -18.14 4.07 3.61
N ALA A 422 -18.92 4.94 4.26
CA ALA A 422 -20.35 4.75 4.40
C ALA A 422 -21.12 4.94 3.07
N SER A 423 -20.64 5.81 2.18
CA SER A 423 -21.25 6.05 0.87
C SER A 423 -20.29 6.68 -0.14
N LYS A 424 -20.68 6.63 -1.44
CA LYS A 424 -19.97 7.36 -2.51
C LYS A 424 -19.97 8.87 -2.28
N LEU A 425 -21.02 9.38 -1.63
CA LEU A 425 -21.16 10.80 -1.31
C LEU A 425 -20.12 11.23 -0.27
N ASP A 426 -19.87 10.41 0.75
CA ASP A 426 -18.86 10.70 1.78
C ASP A 426 -17.45 10.76 1.16
N LEU A 427 -17.14 9.85 0.22
CA LEU A 427 -15.89 9.90 -0.53
C LEU A 427 -15.78 11.19 -1.35
N LEU A 428 -16.85 11.58 -2.01
CA LEU A 428 -16.89 12.81 -2.79
C LEU A 428 -16.66 14.04 -1.90
N ILE A 429 -17.32 14.09 -0.74
CA ILE A 429 -17.13 15.16 0.26
C ILE A 429 -15.70 15.16 0.77
N GLU A 430 -15.13 13.99 1.09
CA GLU A 430 -13.72 13.88 1.52
C GLU A 430 -12.76 14.40 0.46
N ILE A 431 -12.93 14.00 -0.80
CA ILE A 431 -12.10 14.49 -1.92
C ILE A 431 -12.23 16.02 -2.05
N MET A 432 -13.43 16.56 -2.06
CA MET A 432 -13.68 18.00 -2.23
C MET A 432 -13.22 18.84 -1.03
N SER A 433 -13.09 18.23 0.15
CA SER A 433 -12.54 18.90 1.35
C SER A 433 -11.01 18.99 1.37
N MET A 434 -10.32 18.22 0.52
CA MET A 434 -8.86 18.28 0.45
C MET A 434 -8.39 19.63 -0.09
N PRO A 435 -7.47 20.30 0.62
CA PRO A 435 -6.91 21.53 0.10
C PRO A 435 -6.08 21.26 -1.15
N VAL A 436 -6.36 21.99 -2.22
CA VAL A 436 -5.54 21.96 -3.44
C VAL A 436 -4.27 22.79 -3.16
N PRO A 437 -3.06 22.20 -3.23
CA PRO A 437 -1.84 22.92 -2.95
C PRO A 437 -1.57 23.96 -4.03
N CYS A 438 -1.53 25.22 -3.62
CA CYS A 438 -1.20 26.38 -4.47
C CYS A 438 0.17 26.94 -4.12
N ARG A 439 0.84 27.52 -5.11
CA ARG A 439 2.07 28.31 -4.86
C ARG A 439 1.64 29.65 -4.25
N THR A 440 2.03 29.88 -2.99
CA THR A 440 1.92 31.19 -2.34
C THR A 440 2.95 32.16 -2.89
#